data_507efc16ed29041864d1af8ef9193a8a
#
_entry.id   507efc16ed29041864d1af8ef9193a8a
#
_cell.length_a   1.000
_cell.length_b   1.000
_cell.length_c   1.000
_cell.angle_alpha   90.00
_cell.angle_beta   90.00
_cell.angle_gamma   90.00
#
_symmetry.space_group_name_H-M   'P 1'
#
loop_
_entity.id
_entity.type
_entity.pdbx_description
1 polymer ?
#
loop_
_entity_poly.entity_id
_entity_poly.type
_entity_poly.pdbx_seq_one_letter_code
_entity_poly.pdbx_strand_id
1 'polypeptide(L)'
;MNDLIEEARFRSRRGLNELDLVLEPFSKNNLHKLNSKELESYLEILSWEDNDLADAILYGKVCKDKELQNVITKIIDFFSEI
;
A
#
# COMPACT_ATOMS: atom_id res chain seq x y z
N MET A 1 -8.65 15.72 4.34
CA MET A 1 -8.06 14.61 5.10
C MET A 1 -8.79 13.33 4.84
N ASN A 2 -10.08 13.32 5.20
CA ASN A 2 -10.87 12.10 4.98
C ASN A 2 -10.91 11.72 3.51
N ASP A 3 -10.87 12.73 2.62
CA ASP A 3 -10.93 12.46 1.18
C ASP A 3 -9.75 11.64 0.69
N LEU A 4 -8.55 11.91 1.22
CA LEU A 4 -7.36 11.15 0.80
C LEU A 4 -7.42 9.72 1.32
N ILE A 5 -7.95 9.52 2.53
CA ILE A 5 -8.10 8.18 3.07
C ILE A 5 -9.15 7.40 2.28
N GLU A 6 -10.24 8.03 1.93
CA GLU A 6 -11.28 7.37 1.13
C GLU A 6 -10.76 7.02 -0.25
N GLU A 7 -10.03 7.94 -0.88
CA GLU A 7 -9.42 7.67 -2.17
C GLU A 7 -8.44 6.49 -2.07
N ALA A 8 -7.63 6.46 -1.03
CA ALA A 8 -6.67 5.40 -0.83
C ALA A 8 -7.37 4.05 -0.66
N ARG A 9 -8.45 4.01 0.11
CA ARG A 9 -9.23 2.79 0.27
C ARG A 9 -9.80 2.31 -1.04
N PHE A 10 -10.38 3.22 -1.79
CA PHE A 10 -10.98 2.88 -3.08
C PHE A 10 -9.92 2.34 -4.03
N ARG A 11 -8.78 3.01 -4.11
CA ARG A 11 -7.70 2.61 -5.03
C ARG A 11 -6.93 1.39 -4.54
N SER A 12 -7.16 0.95 -3.31
CA SER A 12 -6.54 -0.28 -2.81
C SER A 12 -7.15 -1.54 -3.42
N ARG A 13 -8.31 -1.42 -4.05
CA ARG A 13 -8.95 -2.55 -4.74
C ARG A 13 -8.46 -2.57 -6.17
N ARG A 14 -7.62 -3.54 -6.47
CA ARG A 14 -6.94 -3.62 -7.78
C ARG A 14 -7.58 -4.62 -8.72
N GLY A 15 -8.44 -5.50 -8.20
CA GLY A 15 -8.99 -6.58 -9.01
C GLY A 15 -8.06 -7.76 -9.20
N LEU A 16 -6.88 -7.73 -8.57
CA LEU A 16 -5.92 -8.83 -8.57
C LEU A 16 -5.94 -9.45 -7.18
N ASN A 17 -6.40 -10.68 -7.09
CA ASN A 17 -6.68 -11.32 -5.79
C ASN A 17 -5.52 -11.24 -4.81
N GLU A 18 -4.30 -11.53 -5.27
CA GLU A 18 -3.14 -11.53 -4.37
C GLU A 18 -2.90 -10.17 -3.76
N LEU A 19 -3.03 -9.11 -4.55
CA LEU A 19 -2.85 -7.76 -4.05
C LEU A 19 -3.99 -7.34 -3.15
N ASP A 20 -5.22 -7.69 -3.52
CA ASP A 20 -6.38 -7.32 -2.72
C ASP A 20 -6.35 -7.97 -1.35
N LEU A 21 -5.84 -9.21 -1.26
CA LEU A 21 -5.71 -9.88 0.03
C LEU A 21 -4.79 -9.15 1.01
N VAL A 22 -3.86 -8.36 0.49
CA VAL A 22 -2.94 -7.58 1.31
C VAL A 22 -3.46 -6.15 1.49
N LEU A 23 -3.84 -5.51 0.39
CA LEU A 23 -4.16 -4.07 0.41
C LEU A 23 -5.51 -3.76 1.04
N GLU A 24 -6.52 -4.59 0.85
CA GLU A 24 -7.82 -4.30 1.45
C GLU A 24 -7.77 -4.32 2.98
N PRO A 25 -7.23 -5.35 3.62
CA PRO A 25 -7.12 -5.32 5.08
C PRO A 25 -6.22 -4.19 5.57
N PHE A 26 -5.12 -3.93 4.87
CA PHE A 26 -4.24 -2.85 5.25
C PHE A 26 -4.98 -1.50 5.19
N SER A 27 -5.75 -1.28 4.13
CA SER A 27 -6.47 -0.03 3.97
C SER A 27 -7.55 0.14 5.03
N LYS A 28 -8.17 -0.95 5.47
CA LYS A 28 -9.20 -0.88 6.49
C LYS A 28 -8.64 -0.62 7.88
N ASN A 29 -7.47 -1.16 8.17
CA ASN A 29 -6.96 -1.18 9.53
C ASN A 29 -5.83 -0.20 9.78
N ASN A 30 -5.09 0.21 8.76
CA ASN A 30 -3.84 0.93 8.96
C ASN A 30 -3.74 2.30 8.30
N LEU A 31 -4.65 2.67 7.38
CA LEU A 31 -4.52 3.96 6.71
C LEU A 31 -4.56 5.13 7.68
N HIS A 32 -5.42 5.06 8.68
CA HIS A 32 -5.53 6.13 9.65
C HIS A 32 -4.31 6.25 10.56
N LYS A 33 -3.43 5.27 10.54
CA LYS A 33 -2.19 5.29 11.31
C LYS A 33 -1.05 5.93 10.54
N LEU A 34 -1.21 6.15 9.24
CA LEU A 34 -0.20 6.78 8.43
C LEU A 34 -0.24 8.29 8.61
N ASN A 35 0.93 8.93 8.67
CA ASN A 35 0.96 10.39 8.65
C ASN A 35 0.70 10.89 7.23
N SER A 36 0.61 12.21 7.06
CA SER A 36 0.28 12.80 5.76
C SER A 36 1.27 12.39 4.67
N LYS A 37 2.54 12.37 5.01
CA LYS A 37 3.58 12.03 4.04
C LYS A 37 3.51 10.57 3.64
N GLU A 38 3.28 9.69 4.62
CA GLU A 38 3.13 8.27 4.34
C GLU A 38 1.90 7.99 3.50
N LEU A 39 0.82 8.72 3.75
CA LEU A 39 -0.40 8.55 2.96
C LEU A 39 -0.18 8.98 1.52
N GLU A 40 0.57 10.07 1.30
CA GLU A 40 0.93 10.48 -0.05
C GLU A 40 1.78 9.42 -0.75
N SER A 41 2.73 8.84 -0.02
CA SER A 41 3.56 7.76 -0.57
C SER A 41 2.70 6.55 -0.92
N TYR A 42 1.75 6.21 -0.07
CA TYR A 42 0.83 5.09 -0.32
C TYR A 42 0.04 5.33 -1.61
N LEU A 43 -0.49 6.55 -1.79
CA LEU A 43 -1.23 6.87 -3.00
C LEU A 43 -0.34 6.81 -4.24
N GLU A 44 0.92 7.22 -4.12
CA GLU A 44 1.84 7.13 -5.24
C GLU A 44 2.09 5.67 -5.63
N ILE A 45 2.28 4.79 -4.64
CA ILE A 45 2.46 3.37 -4.89
C ILE A 45 1.24 2.80 -5.59
N LEU A 46 0.06 3.23 -5.19
CA LEU A 46 -1.18 2.76 -5.81
C LEU A 46 -1.34 3.24 -7.25
N SER A 47 -0.55 4.23 -7.68
CA SER A 47 -0.56 4.66 -9.08
C SER A 47 0.24 3.74 -9.99
N TRP A 48 1.01 2.82 -9.42
CA TRP A 48 1.81 1.87 -10.20
C TRP A 48 0.90 0.83 -10.85
N GLU A 49 1.44 0.18 -11.88
CA GLU A 49 0.75 -0.95 -12.48
C GLU A 49 0.79 -2.15 -11.56
N ASP A 50 -0.18 -3.04 -11.72
CA ASP A 50 -0.32 -4.19 -10.83
C ASP A 50 0.95 -5.04 -10.75
N ASN A 51 1.65 -5.21 -11.88
CA ASN A 51 2.87 -6.00 -11.88
C ASN A 51 3.96 -5.38 -11.00
N ASP A 52 4.13 -4.07 -11.12
CA ASP A 52 5.14 -3.38 -10.32
C ASP A 52 4.80 -3.40 -8.84
N LEU A 53 3.53 -3.23 -8.54
CA LEU A 53 3.06 -3.25 -7.17
C LEU A 53 3.22 -4.63 -6.56
N ALA A 54 2.90 -5.68 -7.32
CA ALA A 54 3.07 -7.05 -6.88
C ALA A 54 4.54 -7.38 -6.63
N ASP A 55 5.42 -6.91 -7.52
CA ASP A 55 6.86 -7.15 -7.34
C ASP A 55 7.36 -6.59 -6.01
N ALA A 56 6.91 -5.40 -5.66
CA ALA A 56 7.35 -4.75 -4.42
C ALA A 56 6.74 -5.40 -3.18
N ILE A 57 5.47 -5.75 -3.22
CA ILE A 57 4.74 -6.22 -2.05
C ILE A 57 4.83 -7.73 -1.88
N LEU A 58 4.72 -8.47 -2.98
CA LEU A 58 4.63 -9.93 -2.91
C LEU A 58 5.96 -10.62 -3.16
N TYR A 59 6.83 -10.03 -3.96
CA TYR A 59 8.05 -10.71 -4.41
C TYR A 59 9.34 -10.05 -3.93
N GLY A 60 9.23 -9.08 -3.02
CA GLY A 60 10.40 -8.56 -2.32
C GLY A 60 11.29 -7.61 -3.08
N LYS A 61 10.81 -7.06 -4.19
CA LYS A 61 11.61 -6.09 -4.94
C LYS A 61 11.73 -4.80 -4.14
N VAL A 62 12.96 -4.36 -3.91
CA VAL A 62 13.22 -3.16 -3.10
C VAL A 62 13.09 -1.92 -3.95
N CYS A 63 12.36 -0.94 -3.43
CA CYS A 63 12.21 0.36 -4.08
C CYS A 63 13.36 1.28 -3.68
N LYS A 64 13.93 1.99 -4.65
CA LYS A 64 15.05 2.89 -4.38
C LYS A 64 14.65 4.12 -3.60
N ASP A 65 13.40 4.54 -3.74
CA ASP A 65 12.87 5.69 -3.00
C ASP A 65 12.59 5.26 -1.57
N LYS A 66 13.29 5.88 -0.62
CA LYS A 66 13.22 5.46 0.78
C LYS A 66 11.83 5.71 1.39
N GLU A 67 11.16 6.76 0.97
CA GLU A 67 9.85 7.07 1.50
C GLU A 67 8.82 6.06 1.01
N LEU A 68 8.89 5.69 -0.26
CA LEU A 68 8.00 4.67 -0.80
C LEU A 68 8.31 3.31 -0.18
N GLN A 69 9.59 2.99 -0.04
CA GLN A 69 9.98 1.72 0.56
C GLN A 69 9.52 1.62 2.02
N ASN A 70 9.53 2.73 2.74
CA ASN A 70 9.04 2.74 4.13
C ASN A 70 7.58 2.28 4.20
N VAL A 71 6.74 2.80 3.31
CA VAL A 71 5.34 2.40 3.28
C VAL A 71 5.19 0.96 2.80
N ILE A 72 5.97 0.57 1.79
CA ILE A 72 5.94 -0.82 1.31
C ILE A 72 6.30 -1.78 2.44
N THR A 73 7.30 -1.45 3.24
CA THR A 73 7.70 -2.27 4.38
C THR A 73 6.57 -2.38 5.40
N LYS A 74 5.87 -1.28 5.66
CA LYS A 74 4.72 -1.30 6.57
C LYS A 74 3.63 -2.23 6.08
N ILE A 75 3.37 -2.24 4.78
CA ILE A 75 2.37 -3.13 4.19
C ILE A 75 2.80 -4.59 4.36
N ILE A 76 4.06 -4.88 4.06
CA ILE A 76 4.59 -6.24 4.18
C ILE A 76 4.54 -6.71 5.63
N ASP A 77 4.95 -5.86 6.57
CA ASP A 77 4.94 -6.21 7.99
C ASP A 77 3.52 -6.48 8.48
N PHE A 78 2.55 -5.67 8.05
CA PHE A 78 1.16 -5.88 8.41
C PHE A 78 0.69 -7.26 7.94
N PHE A 79 0.99 -7.59 6.70
CA PHE A 79 0.55 -8.86 6.12
C PHE A 79 1.23 -10.04 6.83
N SER A 80 2.48 -9.88 7.21
CA SER A 80 3.23 -10.95 7.89
C SER A 80 2.70 -11.25 9.28
N GLU A 81 2.00 -10.30 9.89
CA GLU A 81 1.47 -10.47 11.25
C GLU A 81 0.09 -11.10 11.27
N ILE A 82 -0.51 -11.29 10.12
CA ILE A 82 -1.80 -11.96 10.02
C ILE A 82 -1.60 -13.50 10.01
#